data_3f9d7ad5e44f1f99a4cdb27d78405afb
#
_entry.id   3f9d7ad5e44f1f99a4cdb27d78405afb
#
_cell.length_a   1.000
_cell.length_b   1.000
_cell.length_c   1.000
_cell.angle_alpha   90.00
_cell.angle_beta   90.00
_cell.angle_gamma   90.00
#
_symmetry.space_group_name_H-M   'P 1'
#
loop_
_entity.id
_entity.type
_entity.pdbx_description
1 polymer ?
#
loop_
_entity_poly.entity_id
_entity_poly.type
_entity_poly.pdbx_seq_one_letter_code
_entity_poly.pdbx_strand_id
1 'polypeptide(L)'
;MVLSKTKKMPLHLWVIALFFIFLYMIGIYDYIMSLRLNTAYFDSQDDGNDQYHYFSNYLLICWTLNLISGMIAPIFLLLRMKRSIILALLSTVALFLLNAITFIFMNRLTIFGFTQSLFDLSILLLTFGLYWYCRYMLFRGYLH
;
A
#
# COMPACT_ATOMS: atom_id res chain seq x y z
N MET A 1 3.61 20.91 35.88
CA MET A 1 3.04 19.70 35.26
C MET A 1 1.90 20.12 34.35
N VAL A 2 2.18 20.34 33.08
CA VAL A 2 1.13 20.70 32.11
C VAL A 2 0.42 19.39 31.77
N LEU A 3 -0.77 19.20 32.34
CA LEU A 3 -1.70 18.16 31.89
C LEU A 3 -2.00 18.46 30.40
N SER A 4 -1.29 17.78 29.51
CA SER A 4 -1.63 17.73 28.12
C SER A 4 -3.08 17.26 28.02
N LYS A 5 -4.01 18.18 27.82
CA LYS A 5 -5.40 17.85 27.50
C LYS A 5 -5.32 16.97 26.23
N THR A 6 -5.48 15.67 26.42
CA THR A 6 -5.58 14.72 25.31
C THR A 6 -6.77 15.15 24.47
N LYS A 7 -6.47 15.78 23.33
CA LYS A 7 -7.52 16.19 22.38
C LYS A 7 -8.35 14.96 22.01
N LYS A 8 -9.67 15.07 22.11
CA LYS A 8 -10.57 14.00 21.68
C LYS A 8 -10.27 13.64 20.22
N MET A 9 -10.24 12.36 19.92
CA MET A 9 -10.02 11.90 18.54
C MET A 9 -11.17 12.37 17.66
N PRO A 10 -10.87 13.04 16.54
CA PRO A 10 -11.93 13.44 15.60
C PRO A 10 -12.52 12.20 14.91
N LEU A 11 -13.83 12.23 14.68
CA LEU A 11 -14.55 11.12 14.04
C LEU A 11 -13.99 10.78 12.65
N HIS A 12 -13.56 11.81 11.89
CA HIS A 12 -13.00 11.62 10.55
C HIS A 12 -11.70 10.79 10.56
N LEU A 13 -10.90 10.83 11.64
CA LEU A 13 -9.72 10.00 11.78
C LEU A 13 -10.09 8.51 11.86
N TRP A 14 -11.15 8.18 12.60
CA TRP A 14 -11.68 6.83 12.68
C TRP A 14 -12.18 6.33 11.32
N VAL A 15 -12.95 7.16 10.62
CA VAL A 15 -13.52 6.83 9.30
C VAL A 15 -12.40 6.57 8.29
N ILE A 16 -11.39 7.45 8.23
CA ILE A 16 -10.27 7.31 7.30
C ILE A 16 -9.44 6.07 7.63
N ALA A 17 -9.11 5.84 8.89
CA ALA A 17 -8.33 4.67 9.29
C ALA A 17 -9.05 3.35 8.98
N LEU A 18 -10.34 3.26 9.28
CA LEU A 18 -11.15 2.08 8.94
C LEU A 18 -11.27 1.87 7.43
N PHE A 19 -11.43 2.94 6.67
CA PHE A 19 -11.45 2.88 5.20
C PHE A 19 -10.16 2.29 4.64
N PHE A 20 -8.99 2.74 5.11
CA PHE A 20 -7.71 2.21 4.67
C PHE A 20 -7.46 0.78 5.13
N ILE A 21 -7.85 0.41 6.34
CA ILE A 21 -7.79 -0.97 6.81
C ILE A 21 -8.59 -1.88 5.88
N PHE A 22 -9.82 -1.49 5.55
CA PHE A 22 -10.67 -2.25 4.64
C PHE A 22 -10.07 -2.35 3.23
N LEU A 23 -9.54 -1.23 2.71
CA LEU A 23 -8.87 -1.18 1.41
C LEU A 23 -7.67 -2.15 1.35
N TYR A 24 -6.84 -2.14 2.38
CA TYR A 24 -5.68 -3.05 2.44
C TYR A 24 -6.05 -4.51 2.69
N MET A 25 -7.16 -4.79 3.35
CA MET A 25 -7.69 -6.17 3.44
C MET A 25 -8.07 -6.70 2.07
N ILE A 26 -8.71 -5.90 1.23
CA ILE A 26 -9.00 -6.26 -0.18
C ILE A 26 -7.70 -6.49 -0.94
N GLY A 27 -6.70 -5.62 -0.76
CA GLY A 27 -5.38 -5.77 -1.38
C GLY A 27 -4.65 -7.05 -0.96
N ILE A 28 -4.76 -7.46 0.30
CA ILE A 28 -4.21 -8.73 0.79
C ILE A 28 -4.93 -9.92 0.15
N TYR A 29 -6.24 -9.84 0.02
CA TYR A 29 -7.03 -10.86 -0.68
C TYR A 29 -6.59 -11.02 -2.13
N ASP A 30 -6.46 -9.92 -2.86
CA ASP A 30 -5.96 -9.92 -4.24
C ASP A 30 -4.53 -10.49 -4.34
N TYR A 31 -3.66 -10.14 -3.39
CA TYR A 31 -2.31 -10.66 -3.32
C TYR A 31 -2.29 -12.19 -3.15
N ILE A 32 -3.08 -12.72 -2.23
CA ILE A 32 -3.17 -14.16 -1.99
C ILE A 32 -3.72 -14.89 -3.23
N MET A 33 -4.75 -14.32 -3.87
CA MET A 33 -5.30 -14.87 -5.10
C MET A 33 -4.31 -14.84 -6.25
N SER A 34 -3.57 -13.76 -6.39
CA SER A 34 -2.51 -13.65 -7.42
C SER A 34 -1.39 -14.66 -7.21
N LEU A 35 -1.01 -14.94 -5.98
CA LEU A 35 -0.02 -15.99 -5.68
C LEU A 35 -0.51 -17.38 -6.06
N ARG A 36 -1.79 -17.68 -5.81
CA ARG A 36 -2.39 -18.98 -6.18
C ARG A 36 -2.53 -19.15 -7.69
N LEU A 37 -2.90 -18.09 -8.39
CA LEU A 37 -3.01 -18.09 -9.85
C LEU A 37 -1.62 -18.12 -10.52
N ASN A 38 -0.63 -17.46 -9.94
CA ASN A 38 0.73 -17.45 -10.46
C ASN A 38 1.39 -18.83 -10.42
N THR A 39 1.11 -19.68 -9.44
CA THR A 39 1.63 -21.05 -9.44
C THR A 39 1.08 -21.86 -10.63
N ALA A 40 -0.20 -21.69 -10.99
CA ALA A 40 -0.78 -22.32 -12.18
C ALA A 40 -0.34 -21.64 -13.49
N TYR A 41 -0.07 -20.35 -13.46
CA TYR A 41 0.34 -19.56 -14.63
C TYR A 41 1.82 -19.74 -14.97
N PHE A 42 2.67 -19.92 -13.96
CA PHE A 42 4.09 -20.19 -14.14
C PHE A 42 4.38 -21.63 -14.59
N ASP A 43 3.56 -22.59 -14.16
CA ASP A 43 3.65 -23.99 -14.63
C ASP A 43 3.25 -24.15 -16.12
N SER A 44 2.48 -23.21 -16.65
CA SER A 44 2.03 -23.23 -18.05
C SER A 44 2.93 -22.46 -19.03
N GLN A 45 3.84 -21.63 -18.53
CA GLN A 45 4.81 -20.85 -19.32
C GLN A 45 6.25 -21.30 -19.07
N ASP A 46 6.51 -22.57 -19.24
CA ASP A 46 7.87 -23.15 -19.20
C ASP A 46 8.64 -22.85 -20.52
N ASP A 47 8.49 -21.64 -21.04
CA ASP A 47 9.23 -21.11 -22.18
C ASP A 47 10.37 -20.21 -21.71
N GLY A 48 11.41 -20.79 -21.11
CA GLY A 48 12.81 -20.39 -21.23
C GLY A 48 13.22 -18.94 -20.90
N ASN A 49 12.39 -18.12 -20.28
CA ASN A 49 12.71 -16.72 -19.97
C ASN A 49 12.96 -16.50 -18.49
N ASP A 50 14.17 -16.83 -18.04
CA ASP A 50 14.65 -16.61 -16.66
C ASP A 50 14.52 -15.15 -16.17
N GLN A 51 14.42 -14.18 -17.09
CA GLN A 51 14.25 -12.77 -16.75
C GLN A 51 12.91 -12.48 -16.05
N TYR A 52 11.83 -13.17 -16.40
CA TYR A 52 10.52 -12.98 -15.77
C TYR A 52 10.48 -13.47 -14.33
N HIS A 53 11.22 -14.50 -13.99
CA HIS A 53 11.32 -15.00 -12.61
C HIS A 53 12.01 -14.01 -11.66
N TYR A 54 13.07 -13.35 -12.10
CA TYR A 54 13.77 -12.35 -11.29
C TYR A 54 12.92 -11.10 -11.04
N PHE A 55 12.26 -10.58 -12.07
CA PHE A 55 11.35 -9.44 -11.93
C PHE A 55 10.17 -9.74 -11.02
N SER A 56 9.63 -10.96 -11.10
CA SER A 56 8.52 -11.39 -10.26
C SER A 56 8.85 -11.35 -8.77
N ASN A 57 10.04 -11.78 -8.35
CA ASN A 57 10.46 -11.79 -6.95
C ASN A 57 10.60 -10.38 -6.36
N TYR A 58 11.22 -9.45 -7.08
CA TYR A 58 11.34 -8.06 -6.64
C TYR A 58 9.99 -7.36 -6.54
N LEU A 59 9.11 -7.61 -7.49
CA LEU A 59 7.75 -7.08 -7.48
C LEU A 59 6.94 -7.62 -6.30
N LEU A 60 7.06 -8.90 -5.98
CA LEU A 60 6.43 -9.52 -4.82
C LEU A 60 6.93 -8.92 -3.52
N ILE A 61 8.24 -8.68 -3.39
CA ILE A 61 8.82 -8.02 -2.22
C ILE A 61 8.26 -6.61 -2.05
N CYS A 62 8.24 -5.81 -3.10
CA CYS A 62 7.69 -4.46 -3.07
C CYS A 62 6.19 -4.48 -2.72
N TRP A 63 5.45 -5.40 -3.29
CA TRP A 63 4.02 -5.55 -3.02
C TRP A 63 3.76 -5.97 -1.57
N THR A 64 4.51 -6.93 -1.07
CA THR A 64 4.45 -7.39 0.33
C THR A 64 4.77 -6.25 1.30
N LEU A 65 5.85 -5.50 1.05
CA LEU A 65 6.22 -4.33 1.86
C LEU A 65 5.10 -3.27 1.86
N ASN A 66 4.52 -2.99 0.70
CA ASN A 66 3.40 -2.07 0.60
C ASN A 66 2.20 -2.54 1.44
N LEU A 67 1.81 -3.79 1.32
CA LEU A 67 0.66 -4.34 2.04
C LEU A 67 0.88 -4.33 3.55
N ILE A 68 2.04 -4.77 4.01
CA ILE A 68 2.36 -4.82 5.45
C ILE A 68 2.41 -3.40 6.02
N SER A 69 3.20 -2.51 5.42
CA SER A 69 3.34 -1.14 5.91
C SER A 69 2.04 -0.35 5.79
N GLY A 70 1.30 -0.54 4.72
CA GLY A 70 0.02 0.10 4.49
C GLY A 70 -1.09 -0.37 5.42
N MET A 71 -1.07 -1.64 5.83
CA MET A 71 -2.02 -2.17 6.82
C MET A 71 -1.72 -1.68 8.24
N ILE A 72 -0.44 -1.62 8.60
CA ILE A 72 0.00 -1.19 9.94
C ILE A 72 -0.15 0.33 10.11
N ALA A 73 0.05 1.11 9.06
CA ALA A 73 -0.01 2.58 9.13
C ALA A 73 -1.34 3.12 9.70
N PRO A 74 -2.53 2.71 9.22
CA PRO A 74 -3.79 3.19 9.80
C PRO A 74 -4.02 2.68 11.23
N ILE A 75 -3.50 1.51 11.59
CA ILE A 75 -3.57 1.00 12.96
C ILE A 75 -2.76 1.90 13.89
N PHE A 76 -1.54 2.26 13.51
CA PHE A 76 -0.71 3.19 14.28
C PHE A 76 -1.29 4.62 14.30
N LEU A 77 -2.00 4.99 13.26
CA LEU A 77 -2.74 6.26 13.23
C LEU A 77 -3.84 6.26 14.29
N LEU A 78 -4.59 5.17 14.46
CA LEU A 78 -5.59 5.00 15.51
C LEU A 78 -4.96 5.01 16.91
N LEU A 79 -3.77 4.42 17.05
CA LEU A 79 -2.99 4.46 18.29
C LEU A 79 -2.30 5.80 18.53
N ARG A 80 -2.47 6.77 17.62
CA ARG A 80 -1.91 8.13 17.71
C ARG A 80 -0.38 8.18 17.74
N MET A 81 0.27 7.20 17.12
CA MET A 81 1.73 7.11 17.08
C MET A 81 2.30 7.85 15.86
N LYS A 82 3.36 8.63 16.06
CA LYS A 82 4.10 9.30 14.97
C LYS A 82 4.66 8.32 13.93
N ARG A 83 4.90 7.09 14.31
CA ARG A 83 5.40 6.02 13.43
C ARG A 83 4.46 5.71 12.26
N SER A 84 3.18 6.07 12.37
CA SER A 84 2.21 5.95 11.28
C SER A 84 2.66 6.71 10.01
N ILE A 85 3.33 7.86 10.18
CA ILE A 85 3.83 8.69 9.06
C ILE A 85 4.91 7.94 8.28
N ILE A 86 5.86 7.33 8.99
CA ILE A 86 6.96 6.58 8.38
C ILE A 86 6.41 5.34 7.64
N LEU A 87 5.46 4.65 8.24
CA LEU A 87 4.81 3.48 7.62
C LEU A 87 3.99 3.87 6.38
N ALA A 88 3.25 4.97 6.45
CA ALA A 88 2.51 5.49 5.30
C ALA A 88 3.45 5.92 4.16
N LEU A 89 4.58 6.56 4.50
CA LEU A 89 5.59 6.91 3.52
C LEU A 89 6.22 5.67 2.88
N LEU A 90 6.59 4.68 3.69
CA LEU A 90 7.16 3.42 3.22
C LEU A 90 6.20 2.69 2.27
N SER A 91 4.92 2.62 2.63
CA SER A 91 3.88 2.06 1.77
C SER A 91 3.76 2.80 0.45
N THR A 92 3.74 4.14 0.49
CA THR A 92 3.64 4.99 -0.71
C THR A 92 4.84 4.79 -1.63
N VAL A 93 6.06 4.77 -1.08
CA VAL A 93 7.29 4.56 -1.87
C VAL A 93 7.33 3.17 -2.47
N ALA A 94 7.00 2.14 -1.70
CA ALA A 94 6.96 0.76 -2.19
C ALA A 94 5.94 0.59 -3.33
N LEU A 95 4.75 1.17 -3.20
CA LEU A 95 3.72 1.13 -4.23
C LEU A 95 4.11 1.95 -5.46
N PHE A 96 4.75 3.10 -5.27
CA PHE A 96 5.28 3.90 -6.37
C PHE A 96 6.35 3.14 -7.17
N LEU A 97 7.30 2.51 -6.48
CA LEU A 97 8.33 1.69 -7.12
C LEU A 97 7.70 0.51 -7.89
N LEU A 98 6.75 -0.17 -7.29
CA LEU A 98 6.02 -1.26 -7.93
C LEU A 98 5.37 -0.80 -9.25
N ASN A 99 4.64 0.32 -9.21
CA ASN A 99 4.00 0.88 -10.40
C ASN A 99 5.03 1.34 -11.44
N ALA A 100 6.08 2.04 -11.03
CA ALA A 100 7.13 2.51 -11.93
C ALA A 100 7.81 1.35 -12.67
N ILE A 101 8.20 0.30 -11.94
CA ILE A 101 8.84 -0.88 -12.53
C ILE A 101 7.90 -1.58 -13.51
N THR A 102 6.63 -1.77 -13.13
CA THR A 102 5.67 -2.47 -13.98
C THR A 102 5.29 -1.66 -15.23
N PHE A 103 5.21 -0.33 -15.14
CA PHE A 103 4.94 0.52 -16.30
C PHE A 103 6.13 0.62 -17.27
N ILE A 104 7.36 0.68 -16.74
CA ILE A 104 8.57 0.87 -17.56
C ILE A 104 9.00 -0.44 -18.21
N PHE A 105 9.01 -1.55 -17.47
CA PHE A 105 9.62 -2.81 -17.91
C PHE A 105 8.63 -3.87 -18.39
N MET A 106 7.37 -3.84 -17.98
CA MET A 106 6.45 -4.94 -18.21
C MET A 106 5.25 -4.59 -19.12
N ASN A 107 5.22 -3.42 -19.76
CA ASN A 107 4.04 -3.01 -20.57
C ASN A 107 2.71 -3.31 -19.85
N ARG A 108 2.56 -2.82 -18.66
CA ARG A 108 1.45 -3.12 -17.76
C ARG A 108 0.07 -2.98 -18.41
N LEU A 109 -0.08 -2.01 -19.32
CA LEU A 109 -1.34 -1.77 -20.04
C LEU A 109 -1.78 -2.95 -20.90
N THR A 110 -0.82 -3.70 -21.48
CA THR A 110 -1.10 -4.86 -22.32
C THR A 110 -1.31 -6.13 -21.51
N ILE A 111 -0.63 -6.29 -20.38
CA ILE A 111 -0.66 -7.51 -19.55
C ILE A 111 -1.85 -7.50 -18.59
N PHE A 112 -2.07 -6.40 -17.86
CA PHE A 112 -3.12 -6.29 -16.84
C PHE A 112 -4.37 -5.54 -17.31
N GLY A 113 -4.30 -4.85 -18.44
CA GLY A 113 -5.39 -4.04 -18.97
C GLY A 113 -5.45 -2.62 -18.36
N PHE A 114 -6.18 -1.75 -19.05
CA PHE A 114 -6.32 -0.35 -18.67
C PHE A 114 -7.03 -0.16 -17.32
N THR A 115 -8.09 -0.92 -17.08
CA THR A 115 -8.90 -0.82 -15.85
C THR A 115 -8.08 -1.13 -14.60
N GLN A 116 -7.29 -2.21 -14.63
CA GLN A 116 -6.44 -2.61 -13.51
C GLN A 116 -5.35 -1.57 -13.25
N SER A 117 -4.73 -1.05 -14.30
CA SER A 117 -3.71 0.01 -14.19
C SER A 117 -4.27 1.29 -13.58
N LEU A 118 -5.49 1.67 -13.97
CA LEU A 118 -6.18 2.84 -13.41
C LEU A 118 -6.52 2.65 -11.94
N PHE A 119 -6.95 1.44 -11.57
CA PHE A 119 -7.24 1.08 -10.17
C PHE A 119 -5.99 1.21 -9.28
N ASP A 120 -4.85 0.69 -9.75
CA ASP A 120 -3.59 0.77 -9.00
C ASP A 120 -3.07 2.21 -8.85
N LEU A 121 -3.23 3.05 -9.88
CA LEU A 121 -2.92 4.48 -9.77
C LEU A 121 -3.82 5.18 -8.76
N SER A 122 -5.10 4.82 -8.70
CA SER A 122 -6.03 5.34 -7.71
C SER A 122 -5.62 4.97 -6.28
N ILE A 123 -5.18 3.73 -6.06
CA ILE A 123 -4.65 3.28 -4.77
C ILE A 123 -3.38 4.06 -4.41
N LEU A 124 -2.49 4.30 -5.36
CA LEU A 124 -1.28 5.10 -5.14
C LEU A 124 -1.62 6.53 -4.67
N LEU A 125 -2.57 7.18 -5.32
CA LEU A 125 -3.03 8.52 -4.93
C LEU A 125 -3.67 8.52 -3.53
N LEU A 126 -4.49 7.52 -3.22
CA LEU A 126 -5.10 7.36 -1.90
C LEU A 126 -4.04 7.15 -0.81
N THR A 127 -3.03 6.31 -1.06
CA THR A 127 -1.94 6.05 -0.12
C THR A 127 -1.09 7.29 0.11
N PHE A 128 -0.83 8.07 -0.93
CA PHE A 128 -0.18 9.38 -0.81
C PHE A 128 -1.02 10.36 0.02
N GLY A 129 -2.34 10.36 -0.19
CA GLY A 129 -3.29 11.12 0.62
C GLY A 129 -3.27 10.73 2.10
N LEU A 130 -3.13 9.44 2.40
CA LEU A 130 -2.95 8.95 3.77
C LEU A 130 -1.68 9.51 4.42
N TYR A 131 -0.57 9.54 3.71
CA TYR A 131 0.67 10.13 4.19
C TYR A 131 0.49 11.62 4.53
N TRP A 132 -0.14 12.39 3.64
CA TRP A 132 -0.45 13.81 3.87
C TRP A 132 -1.37 14.00 5.07
N TYR A 133 -2.37 13.16 5.20
CA TYR A 133 -3.30 13.18 6.32
C TYR A 133 -2.60 12.89 7.65
N CYS A 134 -1.71 11.90 7.69
CA CYS A 134 -0.90 11.61 8.87
C CYS A 134 -0.02 12.80 9.27
N ARG A 135 0.60 13.48 8.30
CA ARG A 135 1.37 14.70 8.57
C ARG A 135 0.48 15.83 9.10
N TYR A 136 -0.67 16.02 8.50
CA TYR A 136 -1.63 17.03 8.95
C TYR A 136 -2.05 16.76 10.41
N MET A 137 -2.31 15.52 10.76
CA MET A 137 -2.66 15.14 12.13
C MET A 137 -1.51 15.37 13.12
N LEU A 138 -0.27 15.17 12.68
CA LEU A 138 0.91 15.53 13.50
C LEU A 138 0.97 17.03 13.77
N PHE A 139 0.79 17.87 12.74
CA PHE A 139 0.76 19.33 12.91
C PHE A 139 -0.36 19.79 13.84
N ARG A 140 -1.49 19.14 13.82
CA ARG A 140 -2.62 19.41 14.70
C ARG A 140 -2.39 18.93 16.15
N GLY A 141 -1.31 18.18 16.40
CA GLY A 141 -0.96 17.67 17.74
C GLY A 141 -1.80 16.48 18.18
N TYR A 142 -2.36 15.70 17.26
CA TYR A 142 -3.09 14.47 17.55
C TYR A 142 -2.19 13.24 17.66
N LEU A 143 -1.01 13.27 17.03
CA LEU A 143 -0.03 12.19 17.06
C LEU A 143 1.12 12.53 18.02
N HIS A 144 1.56 11.51 18.74
CA HIS A 144 2.63 11.61 19.76
C HIS A 144 3.81 10.72 19.45
#